data_8b6b5bdc8727a824a8faa41fdc87b0d8
#
_entry.id   8b6b5bdc8727a824a8faa41fdc87b0d8
#
_cell.length_a   1.000
_cell.length_b   1.000
_cell.length_c   1.000
_cell.angle_alpha   90.00
_cell.angle_beta   90.00
_cell.angle_gamma   90.00
#
_symmetry.space_group_name_H-M   'P 1'
#
loop_
_entity.id
_entity.type
_entity.pdbx_description
1 polymer ?
#
loop_
_entity_poly.entity_id
_entity_poly.type
_entity_poly.pdbx_seq_one_letter_code
_entity_poly.pdbx_strand_id
1 'polypeptide(L)'
;NNLQPQGVDAPCDVLFYGNANNTRRQQLLEAVGERFQLRIVGNLFGPELHRAIASARVVVNLHYYEGALLETTRIYECLSLGVPLVSETSVDQAEHAALDGAVRFVPVGDLPALLQALDEVLNASPQQSAAAQFDREAVVEASQARFEFMLYRMLLARRWLDYTQFQALTSTTPLPGPRLALSLPETTARRAMFVSHQMPGVQVFDGVRYSPGWIGAALSYKYLAQQALAAQWPQLEVMEDDVLFLPDYVEHKAVVDAYLAQRSGQWDVFVGLIAIMHPDTRVLGVERQGGLVFITIDRMISMVHNIYAPTVLRLLAQWDERHADPETNTIDRYLQTQSQLRVVTTLPFLVGHHEELHSSLWGIQNSQYAEIIAKAQSELEAKVRAFEQNASCHGVT
;
A
#
# COMPACT_ATOMS: atom_id res chain seq x y z
N ASN A 1 -13.96 -46.68 6.85
CA ASN A 1 -14.45 -45.81 7.95
C ASN A 1 -13.68 -46.03 9.26
N ASN A 2 -12.34 -45.98 9.22
CA ASN A 2 -11.52 -46.19 10.42
C ASN A 2 -10.67 -44.97 10.79
N LEU A 3 -11.19 -43.78 10.59
CA LEU A 3 -10.56 -42.56 11.11
C LEU A 3 -10.99 -42.39 12.58
N GLN A 4 -10.33 -43.09 13.49
CA GLN A 4 -10.52 -42.89 14.93
C GLN A 4 -9.75 -41.64 15.36
N PRO A 5 -10.31 -40.78 16.23
CA PRO A 5 -9.60 -39.63 16.80
C PRO A 5 -8.40 -40.13 17.60
N GLN A 6 -7.20 -39.83 17.13
CA GLN A 6 -5.96 -40.05 17.87
C GLN A 6 -5.83 -39.03 18.99
N GLY A 7 -5.03 -39.32 20.01
CA GLY A 7 -4.77 -38.36 21.10
C GLY A 7 -4.25 -37.01 20.57
N VAL A 8 -4.67 -35.92 21.19
CA VAL A 8 -4.44 -34.55 20.75
C VAL A 8 -2.94 -34.18 20.58
N ASP A 9 -2.07 -34.83 21.34
CA ASP A 9 -0.64 -34.52 21.40
C ASP A 9 0.25 -35.56 20.67
N ALA A 10 -0.34 -36.54 19.96
CA ALA A 10 0.45 -37.53 19.23
C ALA A 10 1.11 -36.90 18.00
N PRO A 11 2.45 -37.04 17.81
CA PRO A 11 3.12 -36.56 16.61
C PRO A 11 2.51 -37.17 15.34
N CYS A 12 2.41 -36.38 14.27
CA CYS A 12 1.98 -36.87 12.95
C CYS A 12 2.71 -36.12 11.84
N ASP A 13 2.79 -36.73 10.64
CA ASP A 13 3.33 -36.05 9.49
C ASP A 13 2.38 -34.94 9.03
N VAL A 14 1.12 -35.28 8.81
CA VAL A 14 0.11 -34.38 8.27
C VAL A 14 -1.06 -34.26 9.24
N LEU A 15 -1.46 -33.03 9.53
CA LEU A 15 -2.68 -32.74 10.30
C LEU A 15 -3.72 -32.09 9.39
N PHE A 16 -4.94 -32.62 9.42
CA PHE A 16 -6.14 -31.90 8.98
C PHE A 16 -7.02 -31.62 10.20
N TYR A 17 -7.49 -30.37 10.34
CA TYR A 17 -8.46 -30.02 11.38
C TYR A 17 -9.68 -29.32 10.78
N GLY A 18 -10.85 -29.65 11.32
CA GLY A 18 -12.14 -29.14 10.88
C GLY A 18 -13.12 -30.23 10.45
N ASN A 19 -14.17 -29.85 9.74
CA ASN A 19 -15.19 -30.80 9.30
C ASN A 19 -14.68 -31.64 8.11
N ALA A 20 -14.37 -32.90 8.36
CA ALA A 20 -13.99 -33.87 7.31
C ALA A 20 -15.22 -34.57 6.67
N ASN A 21 -16.46 -34.31 7.14
CA ASN A 21 -17.65 -34.98 6.65
C ASN A 21 -18.16 -34.37 5.35
N ASN A 22 -17.35 -34.53 4.29
CA ASN A 22 -17.60 -34.05 2.95
C ASN A 22 -16.89 -35.01 1.97
N THR A 23 -17.59 -35.51 0.95
CA THR A 23 -17.06 -36.51 0.01
C THR A 23 -15.75 -36.09 -0.65
N ARG A 24 -15.65 -34.81 -1.07
CA ARG A 24 -14.45 -34.27 -1.67
C ARG A 24 -13.24 -34.31 -0.71
N ARG A 25 -13.44 -33.82 0.53
CA ARG A 25 -12.40 -33.86 1.57
C ARG A 25 -12.03 -35.28 1.94
N GLN A 26 -12.99 -36.19 2.05
CA GLN A 26 -12.73 -37.58 2.37
C GLN A 26 -11.84 -38.27 1.34
N GLN A 27 -12.10 -38.07 0.04
CA GLN A 27 -11.27 -38.64 -1.04
C GLN A 27 -9.83 -38.13 -0.98
N LEU A 28 -9.63 -36.83 -0.78
CA LEU A 28 -8.29 -36.25 -0.66
C LEU A 28 -7.57 -36.73 0.61
N LEU A 29 -8.27 -36.77 1.75
CA LEU A 29 -7.71 -37.18 3.03
C LEU A 29 -7.39 -38.70 3.06
N GLU A 30 -8.20 -39.54 2.42
CA GLU A 30 -7.91 -40.98 2.25
C GLU A 30 -6.60 -41.16 1.49
N ALA A 31 -6.43 -40.47 0.36
CA ALA A 31 -5.20 -40.57 -0.43
C ALA A 31 -3.96 -40.01 0.31
N VAL A 32 -4.14 -38.94 1.10
CA VAL A 32 -3.05 -38.45 1.98
C VAL A 32 -2.72 -39.47 3.06
N GLY A 33 -3.73 -40.09 3.66
CA GLY A 33 -3.53 -41.16 4.69
C GLY A 33 -2.92 -42.43 4.22
N GLU A 34 -3.01 -42.77 2.90
CA GLU A 34 -2.33 -43.91 2.30
C GLU A 34 -0.80 -43.69 2.20
N ARG A 35 -0.36 -42.41 2.15
CA ARG A 35 1.05 -42.07 1.92
C ARG A 35 1.77 -41.52 3.15
N PHE A 36 1.04 -40.81 4.03
CA PHE A 36 1.60 -40.10 5.19
C PHE A 36 0.88 -40.51 6.48
N GLN A 37 1.54 -40.33 7.62
CA GLN A 37 0.88 -40.47 8.92
C GLN A 37 -0.07 -39.31 9.13
N LEU A 38 -1.32 -39.44 8.63
CA LEU A 38 -2.38 -38.44 8.72
C LEU A 38 -3.12 -38.50 10.04
N ARG A 39 -3.30 -37.33 10.68
CA ARG A 39 -4.23 -37.14 11.78
C ARG A 39 -5.34 -36.21 11.39
N ILE A 40 -6.58 -36.60 11.67
CA ILE A 40 -7.77 -35.79 11.44
C ILE A 40 -8.39 -35.45 12.79
N VAL A 41 -8.59 -34.17 13.07
CA VAL A 41 -9.25 -33.70 14.29
C VAL A 41 -10.40 -32.77 13.96
N GLY A 42 -11.49 -32.87 14.71
CA GLY A 42 -12.65 -32.01 14.60
C GLY A 42 -13.05 -31.47 15.95
N ASN A 43 -13.78 -30.35 15.97
CA ASN A 43 -14.31 -29.72 17.19
C ASN A 43 -13.26 -29.41 18.27
N LEU A 44 -12.02 -29.12 17.87
CA LEU A 44 -10.98 -28.60 18.74
C LEU A 44 -10.88 -27.09 18.57
N PHE A 45 -10.65 -26.37 19.66
CA PHE A 45 -10.50 -24.92 19.69
C PHE A 45 -9.46 -24.50 20.74
N GLY A 46 -8.93 -23.28 20.57
CA GLY A 46 -8.01 -22.67 21.53
C GLY A 46 -6.77 -23.55 21.84
N PRO A 47 -6.37 -23.66 23.13
CA PRO A 47 -5.11 -24.34 23.50
C PRO A 47 -5.02 -25.80 23.07
N GLU A 48 -6.14 -26.52 22.96
CA GLU A 48 -6.15 -27.91 22.51
C GLU A 48 -5.85 -28.01 21.00
N LEU A 49 -6.45 -27.13 20.21
CA LEU A 49 -6.16 -27.03 18.78
C LEU A 49 -4.70 -26.61 18.55
N HIS A 50 -4.20 -25.61 19.30
CA HIS A 50 -2.81 -25.15 19.18
C HIS A 50 -1.81 -26.30 19.47
N ARG A 51 -2.07 -27.13 20.49
CA ARG A 51 -1.22 -28.32 20.75
C ARG A 51 -1.27 -29.33 19.58
N ALA A 52 -2.47 -29.56 19.04
CA ALA A 52 -2.62 -30.46 17.90
C ALA A 52 -1.83 -29.95 16.67
N ILE A 53 -1.93 -28.65 16.36
CA ILE A 53 -1.17 -28.02 15.27
C ILE A 53 0.33 -28.13 15.54
N ALA A 54 0.80 -27.74 16.72
CA ALA A 54 2.22 -27.76 17.08
C ALA A 54 2.85 -29.17 17.09
N SER A 55 2.03 -30.23 17.19
CA SER A 55 2.51 -31.62 17.14
C SER A 55 2.61 -32.18 15.71
N ALA A 56 2.16 -31.45 14.69
CA ALA A 56 2.22 -31.86 13.30
C ALA A 56 3.47 -31.31 12.60
N ARG A 57 4.00 -32.04 11.62
CA ARG A 57 5.10 -31.58 10.77
C ARG A 57 4.60 -30.63 9.67
N VAL A 58 3.36 -30.85 9.18
CA VAL A 58 2.67 -29.99 8.23
C VAL A 58 1.16 -30.05 8.45
N VAL A 59 0.48 -28.92 8.26
CA VAL A 59 -0.98 -28.86 8.22
C VAL A 59 -1.45 -28.82 6.77
N VAL A 60 -2.56 -29.49 6.47
CA VAL A 60 -3.19 -29.40 5.15
C VAL A 60 -4.50 -28.64 5.24
N ASN A 61 -4.70 -27.63 4.37
CA ASN A 61 -5.93 -26.89 4.22
C ASN A 61 -6.63 -27.29 2.93
N LEU A 62 -7.79 -27.91 3.06
CA LEU A 62 -8.64 -28.35 1.96
C LEU A 62 -9.97 -27.63 2.03
N HIS A 63 -10.40 -27.02 0.93
CA HIS A 63 -11.67 -26.32 0.88
C HIS A 63 -12.87 -27.26 1.04
N TYR A 64 -13.94 -26.77 1.66
CA TYR A 64 -15.16 -27.56 1.82
C TYR A 64 -15.91 -27.74 0.48
N TYR A 65 -15.84 -26.75 -0.41
CA TYR A 65 -16.40 -26.75 -1.76
C TYR A 65 -15.45 -26.03 -2.71
N GLU A 66 -15.59 -26.30 -3.99
CA GLU A 66 -14.89 -25.55 -5.06
C GLU A 66 -15.38 -24.10 -5.08
N GLY A 67 -14.48 -23.15 -5.36
CA GLY A 67 -14.81 -21.73 -5.37
C GLY A 67 -14.91 -21.10 -3.97
N ALA A 68 -14.34 -21.74 -2.94
CA ALA A 68 -14.25 -21.17 -1.60
C ALA A 68 -13.28 -20.00 -1.54
N LEU A 69 -13.53 -19.09 -0.60
CA LEU A 69 -12.57 -18.10 -0.16
C LEU A 69 -11.49 -18.76 0.70
N LEU A 70 -10.34 -18.11 0.79
CA LEU A 70 -9.22 -18.62 1.58
C LEU A 70 -9.58 -18.63 3.09
N GLU A 71 -9.35 -19.76 3.75
CA GLU A 71 -9.55 -19.88 5.20
C GLU A 71 -8.41 -19.19 5.97
N THR A 72 -8.35 -17.87 5.88
CA THR A 72 -7.25 -17.04 6.42
C THR A 72 -7.03 -17.25 7.92
N THR A 73 -8.07 -17.48 8.69
CA THR A 73 -7.94 -17.78 10.14
C THR A 73 -7.09 -19.02 10.38
N ARG A 74 -7.32 -20.09 9.63
CA ARG A 74 -6.51 -21.31 9.71
C ARG A 74 -5.07 -21.08 9.30
N ILE A 75 -4.88 -20.34 8.23
CA ILE A 75 -3.54 -20.03 7.71
C ILE A 75 -2.73 -19.28 8.74
N TYR A 76 -3.25 -18.15 9.24
CA TYR A 76 -2.53 -17.34 10.23
C TYR A 76 -2.35 -18.05 11.57
N GLU A 77 -3.24 -18.94 11.96
CA GLU A 77 -3.10 -19.77 13.16
C GLU A 77 -1.91 -20.74 13.01
N CYS A 78 -1.78 -21.42 11.88
CA CYS A 78 -0.64 -22.29 11.61
C CYS A 78 0.68 -21.52 11.51
N LEU A 79 0.68 -20.40 10.77
CA LEU A 79 1.87 -19.56 10.61
C LEU A 79 2.36 -19.00 11.94
N SER A 80 1.44 -18.54 12.82
CA SER A 80 1.80 -18.00 14.14
C SER A 80 2.38 -19.06 15.08
N LEU A 81 2.07 -20.33 14.86
CA LEU A 81 2.65 -21.47 15.58
C LEU A 81 3.92 -22.03 14.90
N GLY A 82 4.36 -21.40 13.81
CA GLY A 82 5.56 -21.79 13.07
C GLY A 82 5.41 -23.11 12.28
N VAL A 83 4.17 -23.62 12.13
CA VAL A 83 3.93 -24.91 11.46
C VAL A 83 3.72 -24.71 9.96
N PRO A 84 4.43 -25.45 9.10
CA PRO A 84 4.25 -25.41 7.66
C PRO A 84 2.81 -25.74 7.25
N LEU A 85 2.34 -25.10 6.16
CA LEU A 85 1.00 -25.28 5.64
C LEU A 85 1.02 -25.53 4.12
N VAL A 86 0.32 -26.57 3.69
CA VAL A 86 -0.05 -26.80 2.29
C VAL A 86 -1.54 -26.49 2.15
N SER A 87 -1.92 -25.60 1.26
CA SER A 87 -3.31 -25.16 1.05
C SER A 87 -3.71 -25.26 -0.41
N GLU A 88 -4.96 -25.62 -0.65
CA GLU A 88 -5.55 -25.38 -1.96
C GLU A 88 -5.62 -23.86 -2.21
N THR A 89 -5.48 -23.45 -3.51
CA THR A 89 -5.71 -22.07 -3.95
C THR A 89 -7.19 -21.71 -3.79
N SER A 90 -7.50 -20.41 -3.72
CA SER A 90 -8.86 -19.89 -3.55
C SER A 90 -9.24 -18.93 -4.67
N VAL A 91 -10.52 -18.57 -4.78
CA VAL A 91 -11.00 -17.60 -5.78
C VAL A 91 -10.48 -16.18 -5.53
N ASP A 92 -10.12 -15.87 -4.29
CA ASP A 92 -9.55 -14.59 -3.84
C ASP A 92 -8.04 -14.65 -3.66
N GLN A 93 -7.36 -15.63 -4.24
CA GLN A 93 -5.91 -15.85 -4.08
C GLN A 93 -5.08 -14.58 -4.36
N ALA A 94 -5.47 -13.80 -5.35
CA ALA A 94 -4.76 -12.57 -5.72
C ALA A 94 -4.77 -11.50 -4.60
N GLU A 95 -5.77 -11.54 -3.71
CA GLU A 95 -5.85 -10.64 -2.55
C GLU A 95 -4.88 -11.04 -1.42
N HIS A 96 -4.35 -12.26 -1.50
CA HIS A 96 -3.50 -12.89 -0.48
C HIS A 96 -2.05 -13.11 -0.96
N ALA A 97 -1.58 -12.36 -1.93
CA ALA A 97 -0.21 -12.49 -2.48
C ALA A 97 0.90 -12.38 -1.40
N ALA A 98 0.61 -11.71 -0.28
CA ALA A 98 1.53 -11.65 0.87
C ALA A 98 1.80 -13.01 1.54
N LEU A 99 0.97 -14.03 1.28
CA LEU A 99 1.15 -15.39 1.76
C LEU A 99 2.03 -16.26 0.85
N ASP A 100 2.34 -15.76 -0.36
CA ASP A 100 3.22 -16.46 -1.30
C ASP A 100 4.62 -16.63 -0.66
N GLY A 101 5.17 -17.85 -0.75
CA GLY A 101 6.42 -18.20 -0.06
C GLY A 101 6.24 -18.69 1.38
N ALA A 102 5.25 -18.22 2.14
CA ALA A 102 4.96 -18.70 3.50
C ALA A 102 4.04 -19.92 3.52
N VAL A 103 3.16 -20.03 2.53
CA VAL A 103 2.20 -21.12 2.35
C VAL A 103 2.49 -21.82 1.02
N ARG A 104 2.48 -23.14 1.01
CA ARG A 104 2.58 -23.91 -0.22
C ARG A 104 1.19 -24.07 -0.82
N PHE A 105 0.88 -23.29 -1.86
CA PHE A 105 -0.40 -23.39 -2.57
C PHE A 105 -0.38 -24.45 -3.67
N VAL A 106 -1.50 -25.17 -3.81
CA VAL A 106 -1.74 -26.18 -4.87
C VAL A 106 -3.09 -25.92 -5.54
N PRO A 107 -3.29 -26.28 -6.81
CA PRO A 107 -4.58 -26.10 -7.46
C PRO A 107 -5.70 -26.88 -6.74
N VAL A 108 -6.90 -26.31 -6.74
CA VAL A 108 -8.09 -26.92 -6.11
C VAL A 108 -8.38 -28.31 -6.71
N GLY A 109 -8.42 -29.34 -5.85
CA GLY A 109 -8.73 -30.72 -6.26
C GLY A 109 -7.60 -31.47 -6.96
N ASP A 110 -6.43 -30.85 -7.13
CA ASP A 110 -5.26 -31.50 -7.76
C ASP A 110 -4.54 -32.40 -6.74
N LEU A 111 -4.99 -33.65 -6.64
CA LEU A 111 -4.40 -34.65 -5.74
C LEU A 111 -2.91 -34.91 -5.99
N PRO A 112 -2.44 -35.09 -7.24
CA PRO A 112 -1.01 -35.24 -7.50
C PRO A 112 -0.19 -34.07 -6.98
N ALA A 113 -0.60 -32.83 -7.25
CA ALA A 113 0.08 -31.62 -6.76
C ALA A 113 0.07 -31.53 -5.23
N LEU A 114 -1.05 -31.90 -4.59
CA LEU A 114 -1.17 -31.94 -3.14
C LEU A 114 -0.18 -32.92 -2.51
N LEU A 115 -0.12 -34.16 -3.01
CA LEU A 115 0.79 -35.19 -2.49
C LEU A 115 2.25 -34.81 -2.72
N GLN A 116 2.57 -34.22 -3.86
CA GLN A 116 3.91 -33.72 -4.15
C GLN A 116 4.30 -32.60 -3.20
N ALA A 117 3.43 -31.61 -2.99
CA ALA A 117 3.70 -30.50 -2.09
C ALA A 117 3.91 -30.94 -0.64
N LEU A 118 3.12 -31.90 -0.15
CA LEU A 118 3.32 -32.50 1.17
C LEU A 118 4.66 -33.21 1.28
N ASP A 119 5.04 -33.97 0.26
CA ASP A 119 6.33 -34.67 0.20
C ASP A 119 7.52 -33.70 0.21
N GLU A 120 7.45 -32.64 -0.58
CA GLU A 120 8.47 -31.58 -0.63
C GLU A 120 8.64 -30.91 0.75
N VAL A 121 7.55 -30.57 1.44
CA VAL A 121 7.60 -29.94 2.76
C VAL A 121 8.15 -30.92 3.82
N LEU A 122 7.72 -32.17 3.81
CA LEU A 122 8.14 -33.17 4.80
C LEU A 122 9.60 -33.61 4.63
N ASN A 123 10.14 -33.58 3.40
CA ASN A 123 11.50 -33.98 3.06
C ASN A 123 12.43 -32.79 2.79
N ALA A 124 12.01 -31.56 3.12
CA ALA A 124 12.83 -30.36 2.97
C ALA A 124 14.15 -30.47 3.75
N SER A 125 15.24 -30.04 3.14
CA SER A 125 16.53 -29.97 3.82
C SER A 125 16.49 -28.96 4.98
N PRO A 126 17.42 -29.05 5.96
CA PRO A 126 17.46 -28.08 7.06
C PRO A 126 17.56 -26.62 6.59
N GLN A 127 18.29 -26.35 5.49
CA GLN A 127 18.43 -25.01 4.92
C GLN A 127 17.11 -24.52 4.30
N GLN A 128 16.41 -25.39 3.56
CA GLN A 128 15.10 -25.08 2.99
C GLN A 128 14.05 -24.82 4.08
N SER A 129 14.07 -25.64 5.13
CA SER A 129 13.17 -25.49 6.28
C SER A 129 13.42 -24.18 7.02
N ALA A 130 14.69 -23.78 7.23
CA ALA A 130 15.05 -22.52 7.86
C ALA A 130 14.64 -21.30 7.01
N ALA A 131 14.85 -21.34 5.69
CA ALA A 131 14.42 -20.29 4.79
C ALA A 131 12.89 -20.12 4.82
N ALA A 132 12.13 -21.22 4.69
CA ALA A 132 10.67 -21.19 4.76
C ALA A 132 10.16 -20.75 6.14
N GLN A 133 10.87 -21.02 7.22
CA GLN A 133 10.53 -20.51 8.55
C GLN A 133 10.73 -19.01 8.62
N PHE A 134 11.81 -18.47 8.09
CA PHE A 134 12.07 -17.03 8.03
C PHE A 134 10.98 -16.31 7.24
N ASP A 135 10.59 -16.85 6.08
CA ASP A 135 9.50 -16.28 5.27
C ASP A 135 8.17 -16.27 6.04
N ARG A 136 7.85 -17.34 6.78
CA ARG A 136 6.64 -17.39 7.62
C ARG A 136 6.65 -16.35 8.74
N GLU A 137 7.76 -16.22 9.44
CA GLU A 137 7.93 -15.23 10.51
C GLU A 137 7.77 -13.80 9.97
N ALA A 138 8.37 -13.49 8.83
CA ALA A 138 8.22 -12.19 8.18
C ALA A 138 6.77 -11.88 7.79
N VAL A 139 6.02 -12.86 7.28
CA VAL A 139 4.60 -12.71 6.95
C VAL A 139 3.75 -12.48 8.20
N VAL A 140 4.03 -13.18 9.29
CA VAL A 140 3.33 -13.01 10.57
C VAL A 140 3.57 -11.61 11.13
N GLU A 141 4.82 -11.14 11.17
CA GLU A 141 5.16 -9.80 11.64
C GLU A 141 4.49 -8.71 10.80
N ALA A 142 4.57 -8.81 9.48
CA ALA A 142 3.95 -7.85 8.57
C ALA A 142 2.42 -7.81 8.74
N SER A 143 1.79 -8.98 8.90
CA SER A 143 0.35 -9.11 9.09
C SER A 143 -0.10 -8.56 10.44
N GLN A 144 0.67 -8.78 11.49
CA GLN A 144 0.41 -8.22 12.82
C GLN A 144 0.53 -6.69 12.80
N ALA A 145 1.60 -6.17 12.24
CA ALA A 145 1.84 -4.73 12.13
C ALA A 145 0.70 -4.04 11.34
N ARG A 146 0.25 -4.67 10.24
CA ARG A 146 -0.88 -4.16 9.46
C ARG A 146 -2.20 -4.22 10.25
N PHE A 147 -2.46 -5.32 10.96
CA PHE A 147 -3.66 -5.45 11.81
C PHE A 147 -3.68 -4.37 12.89
N GLU A 148 -2.58 -4.16 13.59
CA GLU A 148 -2.46 -3.14 14.64
C GLU A 148 -2.67 -1.73 14.05
N PHE A 149 -2.03 -1.42 12.92
CA PHE A 149 -2.23 -0.15 12.23
C PHE A 149 -3.71 0.07 11.87
N MET A 150 -4.37 -0.93 11.28
CA MET A 150 -5.78 -0.84 10.89
C MET A 150 -6.71 -0.72 12.10
N LEU A 151 -6.42 -1.38 13.21
CA LEU A 151 -7.14 -1.24 14.48
C LEU A 151 -7.01 0.20 15.01
N TYR A 152 -5.80 0.72 15.13
CA TYR A 152 -5.57 2.07 15.65
C TYR A 152 -6.12 3.15 14.70
N ARG A 153 -6.05 2.93 13.40
CA ARG A 153 -6.70 3.75 12.38
C ARG A 153 -8.23 3.82 12.59
N MET A 154 -8.87 2.69 12.89
CA MET A 154 -10.30 2.64 13.22
C MET A 154 -10.61 3.38 14.52
N LEU A 155 -9.80 3.20 15.56
CA LEU A 155 -9.98 3.89 16.84
C LEU A 155 -9.82 5.41 16.70
N LEU A 156 -8.86 5.87 15.89
CA LEU A 156 -8.69 7.28 15.54
C LEU A 156 -9.91 7.81 14.77
N ALA A 157 -10.42 7.08 13.77
CA ALA A 157 -11.62 7.46 13.02
C ALA A 157 -12.86 7.60 13.90
N ARG A 158 -12.94 6.83 14.99
CA ARG A 158 -13.99 6.89 16.01
C ARG A 158 -13.71 7.92 17.12
N ARG A 159 -12.57 8.63 17.05
CA ARG A 159 -12.11 9.58 18.09
C ARG A 159 -11.93 8.96 19.47
N TRP A 160 -11.67 7.65 19.52
CA TRP A 160 -11.28 6.92 20.75
C TRP A 160 -9.78 7.07 21.03
N LEU A 161 -9.00 7.41 20.00
CA LEU A 161 -7.64 7.90 20.09
C LEU A 161 -7.58 9.31 19.48
N ASP A 162 -6.72 10.16 20.02
CA ASP A 162 -6.24 11.34 19.31
C ASP A 162 -5.08 10.99 18.36
N TYR A 163 -4.67 11.96 17.52
CA TYR A 163 -3.59 11.70 16.57
C TYR A 163 -2.24 11.40 17.27
N THR A 164 -1.96 12.05 18.40
CA THR A 164 -0.70 11.83 19.16
C THR A 164 -0.62 10.40 19.68
N GLN A 165 -1.73 9.88 20.22
CA GLN A 165 -1.84 8.50 20.67
C GLN A 165 -1.71 7.52 19.49
N PHE A 166 -2.42 7.79 18.39
CA PHE A 166 -2.32 6.98 17.17
C PHE A 166 -0.87 6.90 16.66
N GLN A 167 -0.21 8.05 16.52
CA GLN A 167 1.15 8.15 16.04
C GLN A 167 2.14 7.40 16.96
N ALA A 168 1.98 7.53 18.28
CA ALA A 168 2.82 6.81 19.25
C ALA A 168 2.66 5.28 19.12
N LEU A 169 1.42 4.78 18.96
CA LEU A 169 1.13 3.36 18.84
C LEU A 169 1.56 2.75 17.50
N THR A 170 1.64 3.56 16.45
CA THR A 170 1.99 3.10 15.09
C THR A 170 3.39 3.51 14.66
N SER A 171 4.16 4.17 15.51
CA SER A 171 5.49 4.71 15.18
C SER A 171 6.51 3.66 14.75
N THR A 172 6.33 2.42 15.17
CA THR A 172 7.19 1.28 14.82
C THR A 172 6.73 0.54 13.56
N THR A 173 5.55 0.88 13.01
CA THR A 173 5.07 0.27 11.77
C THR A 173 5.87 0.85 10.60
N PRO A 174 6.71 0.06 9.92
CA PRO A 174 7.54 0.57 8.84
C PRO A 174 6.68 0.90 7.62
N LEU A 175 7.03 1.99 6.94
CA LEU A 175 6.48 2.23 5.60
C LEU A 175 7.11 1.25 4.59
N PRO A 176 6.37 0.79 3.60
CA PRO A 176 6.85 -0.22 2.64
C PRO A 176 7.92 0.33 1.67
N GLY A 177 8.07 1.65 1.58
CA GLY A 177 9.06 2.29 0.72
C GLY A 177 8.80 3.79 0.52
N PRO A 178 9.70 4.51 -0.15
CA PRO A 178 9.62 5.95 -0.34
C PRO A 178 8.69 6.39 -1.51
N ARG A 179 8.03 5.46 -2.19
CA ARG A 179 7.08 5.72 -3.30
C ARG A 179 5.75 5.09 -2.96
N LEU A 180 4.77 5.91 -2.60
CA LEU A 180 3.52 5.47 -2.02
C LEU A 180 2.30 6.00 -2.78
N ALA A 181 1.30 5.14 -2.95
CA ALA A 181 -0.03 5.55 -3.36
C ALA A 181 -0.93 5.62 -2.13
N LEU A 182 -1.42 6.82 -1.82
CA LEU A 182 -2.35 7.03 -0.72
C LEU A 182 -3.76 6.62 -1.18
N SER A 183 -4.31 5.60 -0.53
CA SER A 183 -5.64 5.07 -0.86
C SER A 183 -6.39 4.69 0.41
N LEU A 184 -7.70 4.93 0.44
CA LEU A 184 -8.55 4.42 1.51
C LEU A 184 -8.97 2.97 1.21
N PRO A 185 -8.78 2.01 2.11
CA PRO A 185 -9.25 0.63 1.94
C PRO A 185 -10.76 0.53 1.67
N GLU A 186 -11.52 1.52 2.14
CA GLU A 186 -12.97 1.59 1.98
C GLU A 186 -13.41 2.02 0.57
N THR A 187 -12.52 2.60 -0.22
CA THR A 187 -12.79 3.00 -1.62
C THR A 187 -12.32 1.91 -2.58
N THR A 188 -12.92 0.72 -2.47
CA THR A 188 -12.46 -0.50 -3.14
C THR A 188 -12.32 -0.38 -4.65
N ALA A 189 -13.27 0.29 -5.33
CA ALA A 189 -13.23 0.48 -6.78
C ALA A 189 -12.06 1.37 -7.23
N ARG A 190 -11.82 2.49 -6.53
CA ARG A 190 -10.67 3.39 -6.79
C ARG A 190 -9.36 2.65 -6.59
N ARG A 191 -9.25 1.96 -5.45
CA ARG A 191 -8.06 1.18 -5.11
C ARG A 191 -7.77 0.08 -6.13
N ALA A 192 -8.80 -0.70 -6.53
CA ALA A 192 -8.67 -1.74 -7.52
C ALA A 192 -8.21 -1.18 -8.88
N MET A 193 -8.76 -0.05 -9.31
CA MET A 193 -8.35 0.62 -10.53
C MET A 193 -6.88 1.05 -10.44
N PHE A 194 -6.46 1.71 -9.36
CA PHE A 194 -5.06 2.09 -9.17
C PHE A 194 -4.13 0.87 -9.22
N VAL A 195 -4.44 -0.19 -8.46
CA VAL A 195 -3.63 -1.42 -8.40
C VAL A 195 -3.52 -2.09 -9.78
N SER A 196 -4.57 -1.99 -10.62
CA SER A 196 -4.55 -2.58 -11.97
C SER A 196 -3.48 -1.98 -12.91
N HIS A 197 -2.98 -0.77 -12.62
CA HIS A 197 -1.88 -0.14 -13.37
C HIS A 197 -0.52 -0.79 -13.12
N GLN A 198 -0.37 -1.59 -12.05
CA GLN A 198 0.85 -2.32 -11.69
C GLN A 198 2.13 -1.45 -11.75
N MET A 199 2.08 -0.24 -11.21
CA MET A 199 3.18 0.72 -11.27
C MET A 199 4.40 0.21 -10.51
N PRO A 200 5.54 -0.01 -11.18
CA PRO A 200 6.72 -0.58 -10.54
C PRO A 200 7.26 0.27 -9.40
N GLY A 201 7.53 -0.37 -8.26
CA GLY A 201 8.12 0.28 -7.08
C GLY A 201 7.18 1.21 -6.31
N VAL A 202 5.90 1.29 -6.68
CA VAL A 202 4.87 2.02 -5.92
C VAL A 202 4.13 1.04 -5.02
N GLN A 203 4.05 1.38 -3.73
CA GLN A 203 3.32 0.59 -2.73
C GLN A 203 2.07 1.34 -2.28
N VAL A 204 0.96 0.62 -2.08
CA VAL A 204 -0.28 1.24 -1.60
C VAL A 204 -0.21 1.41 -0.09
N PHE A 205 -0.45 2.64 0.38
CA PHE A 205 -0.56 2.97 1.80
C PHE A 205 -2.03 3.16 2.19
N ASP A 206 -2.45 2.50 3.27
CA ASP A 206 -3.79 2.58 3.83
C ASP A 206 -4.00 3.93 4.53
N GLY A 207 -4.57 4.89 3.83
CA GLY A 207 -4.77 6.26 4.32
C GLY A 207 -5.57 6.33 5.62
N VAL A 208 -5.28 7.33 6.44
CA VAL A 208 -5.99 7.58 7.69
C VAL A 208 -7.42 8.05 7.39
N ARG A 209 -8.41 7.41 8.03
CA ARG A 209 -9.81 7.83 7.92
C ARG A 209 -10.17 8.78 9.06
N TYR A 210 -10.78 9.91 8.72
CA TYR A 210 -11.27 10.89 9.69
C TYR A 210 -12.49 11.62 9.14
N SER A 211 -13.24 12.31 10.00
CA SER A 211 -14.36 13.14 9.57
C SER A 211 -14.15 14.57 10.11
N PRO A 212 -14.14 15.59 9.23
CA PRO A 212 -14.34 15.54 7.77
C PRO A 212 -13.15 14.90 7.02
N GLY A 213 -13.39 14.42 5.78
CA GLY A 213 -12.44 13.63 5.00
C GLY A 213 -11.11 14.33 4.74
N TRP A 214 -11.12 15.65 4.51
CA TRP A 214 -9.91 16.43 4.26
C TRP A 214 -8.91 16.40 5.45
N ILE A 215 -9.41 16.28 6.71
CA ILE A 215 -8.55 16.09 7.87
C ILE A 215 -7.89 14.70 7.81
N GLY A 216 -8.64 13.67 7.39
CA GLY A 216 -8.07 12.32 7.22
C GLY A 216 -6.96 12.28 6.19
N ALA A 217 -7.13 12.96 5.05
CA ALA A 217 -6.07 13.12 4.06
C ALA A 217 -4.86 13.83 4.67
N ALA A 218 -5.04 14.98 5.30
CA ALA A 218 -3.95 15.73 5.90
C ALA A 218 -3.22 14.95 7.01
N LEU A 219 -3.94 14.20 7.86
CA LEU A 219 -3.35 13.30 8.85
C LEU A 219 -2.54 12.18 8.20
N SER A 220 -2.96 11.69 7.03
CA SER A 220 -2.19 10.70 6.28
C SER A 220 -0.85 11.27 5.81
N TYR A 221 -0.86 12.47 5.21
CA TYR A 221 0.37 13.15 4.81
C TYR A 221 1.28 13.49 6.00
N LYS A 222 0.70 13.95 7.12
CA LYS A 222 1.43 14.19 8.37
C LYS A 222 2.13 12.92 8.86
N TYR A 223 1.40 11.79 8.90
CA TYR A 223 1.94 10.49 9.31
C TYR A 223 3.07 10.04 8.39
N LEU A 224 2.85 10.05 7.07
CA LEU A 224 3.85 9.67 6.08
C LEU A 224 5.12 10.53 6.19
N ALA A 225 4.96 11.83 6.39
CA ALA A 225 6.09 12.75 6.58
C ALA A 225 6.88 12.45 7.85
N GLN A 226 6.21 12.16 8.98
CA GLN A 226 6.86 11.81 10.24
C GLN A 226 7.63 10.49 10.11
N GLN A 227 7.07 9.48 9.47
CA GLN A 227 7.74 8.20 9.24
C GLN A 227 8.93 8.34 8.28
N ALA A 228 8.78 9.09 7.19
CA ALA A 228 9.87 9.33 6.24
C ALA A 228 11.05 10.10 6.90
N LEU A 229 10.76 11.08 7.75
CA LEU A 229 11.77 11.80 8.52
C LEU A 229 12.47 10.89 9.53
N ALA A 230 11.73 10.04 10.24
CA ALA A 230 12.30 9.07 11.19
C ALA A 230 13.20 8.05 10.47
N ALA A 231 12.82 7.62 9.28
CA ALA A 231 13.61 6.74 8.41
C ALA A 231 14.76 7.46 7.68
N GLN A 232 14.88 8.78 7.84
CA GLN A 232 15.90 9.62 7.18
C GLN A 232 15.89 9.52 5.64
N TRP A 233 14.72 9.33 5.03
CA TRP A 233 14.63 9.27 3.59
C TRP A 233 14.98 10.61 2.93
N PRO A 234 15.75 10.58 1.83
CA PRO A 234 16.14 11.79 1.13
C PRO A 234 14.97 12.49 0.44
N GLN A 235 13.90 11.73 0.15
CA GLN A 235 12.65 12.23 -0.42
C GLN A 235 11.53 11.22 -0.19
N LEU A 236 10.29 11.68 -0.29
CA LEU A 236 9.08 10.86 -0.27
C LEU A 236 8.22 11.21 -1.48
N GLU A 237 7.88 10.23 -2.29
CA GLU A 237 6.91 10.36 -3.39
C GLU A 237 5.55 9.84 -2.92
N VAL A 238 4.52 10.68 -3.02
CA VAL A 238 3.14 10.32 -2.72
C VAL A 238 2.26 10.68 -3.89
N MET A 239 1.43 9.74 -4.29
CA MET A 239 0.36 9.95 -5.28
C MET A 239 -0.98 9.53 -4.70
N GLU A 240 -2.07 10.16 -5.13
CA GLU A 240 -3.43 9.75 -4.77
C GLU A 240 -3.93 8.66 -5.71
N ASP A 241 -4.90 7.85 -5.27
CA ASP A 241 -5.39 6.69 -6.03
C ASP A 241 -6.33 7.06 -7.21
N ASP A 242 -6.49 8.35 -7.50
CA ASP A 242 -7.16 8.91 -8.68
C ASP A 242 -6.19 9.55 -9.68
N VAL A 243 -4.89 9.33 -9.52
CA VAL A 243 -3.88 9.76 -10.49
C VAL A 243 -4.09 9.05 -11.82
N LEU A 244 -4.09 9.80 -12.92
CA LEU A 244 -4.09 9.28 -14.28
C LEU A 244 -2.66 9.29 -14.85
N PHE A 245 -2.10 8.10 -15.08
CA PHE A 245 -0.81 7.98 -15.73
C PHE A 245 -0.94 8.23 -17.22
N LEU A 246 -0.23 9.25 -17.73
CA LEU A 246 -0.19 9.56 -19.15
C LEU A 246 0.69 8.54 -19.91
N PRO A 247 0.49 8.35 -21.23
CA PRO A 247 1.23 7.35 -22.01
C PRO A 247 2.76 7.44 -21.86
N ASP A 248 3.29 8.65 -21.76
CA ASP A 248 4.74 8.92 -21.67
C ASP A 248 5.22 9.02 -20.19
N TYR A 249 4.39 8.63 -19.22
CA TYR A 249 4.69 8.81 -17.80
C TYR A 249 6.03 8.18 -17.39
N VAL A 250 6.29 6.94 -17.78
CA VAL A 250 7.50 6.21 -17.36
C VAL A 250 8.77 6.90 -17.86
N GLU A 251 8.74 7.34 -19.12
CA GLU A 251 9.86 8.03 -19.75
C GLU A 251 10.07 9.43 -19.15
N HIS A 252 9.01 10.21 -19.03
CA HIS A 252 9.05 11.54 -18.43
C HIS A 252 9.45 11.49 -16.94
N LYS A 253 8.96 10.48 -16.19
CA LYS A 253 9.33 10.29 -14.78
C LYS A 253 10.82 10.04 -14.61
N ALA A 254 11.44 9.26 -15.51
CA ALA A 254 12.89 9.04 -15.47
C ALA A 254 13.67 10.36 -15.69
N VAL A 255 13.19 11.22 -16.58
CA VAL A 255 13.78 12.57 -16.80
C VAL A 255 13.60 13.45 -15.55
N VAL A 256 12.42 13.41 -14.92
CA VAL A 256 12.15 14.15 -13.68
C VAL A 256 13.06 13.68 -12.56
N ASP A 257 13.20 12.36 -12.35
CA ASP A 257 14.06 11.81 -11.30
C ASP A 257 15.53 12.23 -11.49
N ALA A 258 16.02 12.17 -12.72
CA ALA A 258 17.38 12.62 -13.03
C ALA A 258 17.56 14.13 -12.81
N TYR A 259 16.58 14.95 -13.19
CA TYR A 259 16.59 16.40 -12.96
C TYR A 259 16.66 16.75 -11.48
N LEU A 260 15.78 16.12 -10.66
CA LEU A 260 15.71 16.36 -9.22
C LEU A 260 16.96 15.88 -8.48
N ALA A 261 17.52 14.74 -8.88
CA ALA A 261 18.76 14.21 -8.32
C ALA A 261 19.96 15.13 -8.57
N GLN A 262 20.09 15.68 -9.79
CA GLN A 262 21.16 16.64 -10.15
C GLN A 262 21.07 17.96 -9.37
N ARG A 263 19.87 18.32 -8.89
CA ARG A 263 19.57 19.57 -8.17
C ARG A 263 19.19 19.35 -6.70
N SER A 264 19.72 18.29 -6.10
CA SER A 264 19.48 18.00 -4.68
C SER A 264 19.75 19.24 -3.82
N GLY A 265 18.81 19.57 -2.93
CA GLY A 265 18.88 20.77 -2.08
C GLY A 265 18.48 22.09 -2.77
N GLN A 266 18.15 22.08 -4.06
CA GLN A 266 17.72 23.27 -4.80
C GLN A 266 16.22 23.33 -5.05
N TRP A 267 15.47 22.32 -4.64
CA TRP A 267 14.02 22.23 -4.69
C TRP A 267 13.45 21.72 -3.37
N ASP A 268 12.19 21.99 -3.12
CA ASP A 268 11.49 21.61 -1.88
C ASP A 268 10.37 20.60 -2.16
N VAL A 269 9.66 20.76 -3.29
CA VAL A 269 8.65 19.82 -3.76
C VAL A 269 8.60 19.80 -5.29
N PHE A 270 8.48 18.61 -5.86
CA PHE A 270 8.07 18.42 -7.24
C PHE A 270 6.58 18.10 -7.30
N VAL A 271 5.85 18.72 -8.23
CA VAL A 271 4.40 18.57 -8.40
C VAL A 271 4.10 18.07 -9.80
N GLY A 272 3.51 16.88 -9.89
CA GLY A 272 3.24 16.22 -11.18
C GLY A 272 2.15 16.88 -12.01
N LEU A 273 1.22 17.57 -11.36
CA LEU A 273 0.26 18.49 -12.00
C LEU A 273 -0.13 19.61 -11.02
N ILE A 274 -0.55 20.73 -11.53
CA ILE A 274 -1.14 21.82 -10.76
C ILE A 274 -2.64 21.83 -11.04
N ALA A 275 -3.45 21.60 -9.99
CA ALA A 275 -4.90 21.60 -10.12
C ALA A 275 -5.44 23.03 -10.23
N ILE A 276 -4.95 23.95 -9.37
CA ILE A 276 -5.39 25.35 -9.38
C ILE A 276 -4.14 26.24 -9.33
N MET A 277 -4.10 27.23 -10.24
CA MET A 277 -3.05 28.26 -10.24
C MET A 277 -3.47 29.45 -9.37
N HIS A 278 -2.68 29.73 -8.34
CA HIS A 278 -2.90 30.95 -7.56
C HIS A 278 -2.53 32.19 -8.40
N PRO A 279 -3.35 33.27 -8.40
CA PRO A 279 -3.07 34.48 -9.20
C PRO A 279 -1.67 35.05 -8.97
N ASP A 280 -1.23 35.11 -7.71
CA ASP A 280 0.07 35.64 -7.31
C ASP A 280 1.25 34.68 -7.49
N THR A 281 1.05 33.49 -8.08
CA THR A 281 2.14 32.55 -8.35
C THR A 281 3.18 33.21 -9.24
N ARG A 282 4.44 33.17 -8.81
CA ARG A 282 5.59 33.70 -9.55
C ARG A 282 6.42 32.57 -10.11
N VAL A 283 6.85 32.72 -11.37
CA VAL A 283 7.88 31.86 -11.98
C VAL A 283 9.24 32.36 -11.51
N LEU A 284 10.03 31.46 -10.94
CA LEU A 284 11.37 31.73 -10.40
C LEU A 284 12.48 31.25 -11.33
N GLY A 285 12.18 30.28 -12.20
CA GLY A 285 13.12 29.71 -13.15
C GLY A 285 12.43 28.82 -14.18
N VAL A 286 13.06 28.70 -15.35
CA VAL A 286 12.62 27.85 -16.46
C VAL A 286 13.85 27.15 -17.03
N GLU A 287 13.80 25.83 -17.13
CA GLU A 287 14.86 25.01 -17.70
C GLU A 287 14.28 23.95 -18.65
N ARG A 288 15.03 23.51 -19.64
CA ARG A 288 14.59 22.49 -20.61
C ARG A 288 15.55 21.31 -20.56
N GLN A 289 14.97 20.12 -20.35
CA GLN A 289 15.75 18.87 -20.31
C GLN A 289 14.87 17.68 -20.73
N GLY A 290 15.40 16.81 -21.60
CA GLY A 290 14.73 15.54 -21.96
C GLY A 290 13.34 15.69 -22.57
N GLY A 291 13.09 16.76 -23.34
CA GLY A 291 11.77 17.03 -23.92
C GLY A 291 10.78 17.72 -23.00
N LEU A 292 11.09 17.89 -21.71
CA LEU A 292 10.27 18.58 -20.72
C LEU A 292 10.75 20.01 -20.48
N VAL A 293 9.82 20.89 -20.16
CA VAL A 293 10.10 22.23 -19.62
C VAL A 293 9.91 22.17 -18.10
N PHE A 294 10.99 22.29 -17.35
CA PHE A 294 10.96 22.38 -15.89
C PHE A 294 10.75 23.83 -15.46
N ILE A 295 9.80 24.05 -14.58
CA ILE A 295 9.42 25.38 -14.12
C ILE A 295 9.49 25.40 -12.60
N THR A 296 10.27 26.32 -12.06
CA THR A 296 10.30 26.60 -10.62
C THR A 296 9.34 27.74 -10.31
N ILE A 297 8.41 27.53 -9.36
CA ILE A 297 7.42 28.49 -8.89
C ILE A 297 7.45 28.59 -7.37
N ASP A 298 6.79 29.60 -6.79
CA ASP A 298 6.82 29.89 -5.35
C ASP A 298 5.64 29.32 -4.56
N ARG A 299 4.66 28.69 -5.21
CA ARG A 299 3.48 28.10 -4.53
C ARG A 299 2.72 27.10 -5.41
N MET A 300 1.97 26.21 -4.79
CA MET A 300 1.22 25.16 -5.47
C MET A 300 -0.12 24.88 -4.81
N ILE A 301 -1.08 24.36 -5.58
CA ILE A 301 -2.30 23.70 -5.09
C ILE A 301 -2.46 22.42 -5.91
N SER A 302 -2.06 21.29 -5.36
CA SER A 302 -2.35 19.95 -5.84
C SER A 302 -1.71 18.88 -4.94
N MET A 303 -2.39 17.77 -4.77
CA MET A 303 -1.87 16.62 -4.01
C MET A 303 -1.82 15.33 -4.84
N VAL A 304 -2.24 15.36 -6.10
CA VAL A 304 -2.42 14.16 -6.95
C VAL A 304 -1.16 13.34 -7.11
N HIS A 305 -0.01 14.01 -7.32
CA HIS A 305 1.29 13.34 -7.43
C HIS A 305 2.41 14.31 -7.07
N ASN A 306 3.08 14.08 -5.96
CA ASN A 306 4.12 14.96 -5.46
C ASN A 306 5.34 14.19 -4.95
N ILE A 307 6.53 14.80 -5.10
CA ILE A 307 7.78 14.33 -4.49
C ILE A 307 8.24 15.40 -3.52
N TYR A 308 8.36 15.04 -2.26
CA TYR A 308 8.67 15.96 -1.17
C TYR A 308 10.12 15.81 -0.72
N ALA A 309 10.86 16.91 -0.66
CA ALA A 309 12.17 16.98 0.00
C ALA A 309 11.98 17.08 1.54
N PRO A 310 13.03 16.80 2.34
CA PRO A 310 12.93 16.85 3.80
C PRO A 310 12.48 18.21 4.37
N THR A 311 12.67 19.32 3.65
CA THR A 311 12.16 20.63 4.02
C THR A 311 10.63 20.66 4.10
N VAL A 312 9.95 20.14 3.07
CA VAL A 312 8.49 20.07 3.07
C VAL A 312 7.98 18.95 3.97
N LEU A 313 8.70 17.83 4.11
CA LEU A 313 8.32 16.80 5.07
C LEU A 313 8.25 17.35 6.50
N ARG A 314 9.16 18.25 6.89
CA ARG A 314 9.09 18.92 8.19
C ARG A 314 7.85 19.81 8.35
N LEU A 315 7.44 20.50 7.29
CA LEU A 315 6.19 21.27 7.30
C LEU A 315 4.97 20.36 7.44
N LEU A 316 4.87 19.32 6.62
CA LEU A 316 3.78 18.35 6.68
C LEU A 316 3.68 17.67 8.07
N ALA A 317 4.82 17.34 8.68
CA ALA A 317 4.87 16.77 10.02
C ALA A 317 4.35 17.72 11.13
N GLN A 318 4.36 19.01 10.88
CA GLN A 318 3.90 20.07 11.82
C GLN A 318 2.45 20.52 11.58
N TRP A 319 1.78 19.99 10.53
CA TRP A 319 0.40 20.35 10.25
C TRP A 319 -0.50 20.13 11.47
N ASP A 320 -1.39 21.13 11.74
CA ASP A 320 -2.23 21.13 12.96
C ASP A 320 -3.70 20.82 12.63
N GLU A 321 -4.16 19.67 13.09
CA GLU A 321 -5.54 19.19 12.92
C GLU A 321 -6.59 20.03 13.67
N ARG A 322 -6.17 20.83 14.64
CA ARG A 322 -7.07 21.70 15.43
C ARG A 322 -7.50 22.96 14.70
N HIS A 323 -6.77 23.34 13.66
CA HIS A 323 -7.16 24.42 12.76
C HIS A 323 -8.16 23.90 11.74
N ALA A 324 -9.47 23.99 12.07
CA ALA A 324 -10.54 23.29 11.36
C ALA A 324 -11.13 24.06 10.15
N ASP A 325 -10.46 25.10 9.63
CA ASP A 325 -10.89 25.85 8.46
C ASP A 325 -10.35 25.22 7.16
N PRO A 326 -11.22 24.59 6.32
CA PRO A 326 -10.79 23.98 5.08
C PRO A 326 -10.28 24.96 4.02
N GLU A 327 -10.65 26.24 4.11
CA GLU A 327 -10.21 27.26 3.15
C GLU A 327 -8.73 27.62 3.30
N THR A 328 -8.15 27.34 4.46
CA THR A 328 -6.77 27.67 4.77
C THR A 328 -5.93 26.49 5.22
N ASN A 329 -6.55 25.38 5.65
CA ASN A 329 -5.85 24.27 6.29
C ASN A 329 -6.06 22.89 5.65
N THR A 330 -6.70 22.78 4.47
CA THR A 330 -6.45 21.56 3.66
C THR A 330 -4.96 21.48 3.37
N ILE A 331 -4.44 20.26 3.18
CA ILE A 331 -2.99 20.07 3.16
C ILE A 331 -2.27 20.85 2.04
N ASP A 332 -2.91 20.98 0.89
CA ASP A 332 -2.45 21.80 -0.24
C ASP A 332 -2.53 23.31 0.06
N ARG A 333 -3.62 23.77 0.70
CA ARG A 333 -3.78 25.17 1.15
C ARG A 333 -2.75 25.51 2.23
N TYR A 334 -2.54 24.61 3.18
CA TYR A 334 -1.51 24.77 4.19
C TYR A 334 -0.12 24.93 3.56
N LEU A 335 0.24 24.09 2.60
CA LEU A 335 1.52 24.22 1.88
C LEU A 335 1.58 25.51 1.07
N GLN A 336 0.48 25.94 0.46
CA GLN A 336 0.41 27.19 -0.29
C GLN A 336 0.71 28.43 0.59
N THR A 337 0.32 28.40 1.87
CA THR A 337 0.60 29.51 2.79
C THR A 337 2.07 29.61 3.20
N GLN A 338 2.86 28.54 2.98
CA GLN A 338 4.26 28.54 3.34
C GLN A 338 5.05 29.41 2.36
N SER A 339 5.70 30.45 2.87
CA SER A 339 6.51 31.35 2.07
C SER A 339 7.82 30.70 1.64
N GLN A 340 8.29 31.05 0.43
CA GLN A 340 9.61 30.68 -0.10
C GLN A 340 9.80 29.21 -0.46
N LEU A 341 8.74 28.45 -0.73
CA LEU A 341 8.90 27.12 -1.31
C LEU A 341 9.44 27.21 -2.74
N ARG A 342 10.37 26.33 -3.06
CA ARG A 342 10.84 26.09 -4.44
C ARG A 342 10.08 24.91 -4.97
N VAL A 343 8.96 25.21 -5.62
CA VAL A 343 8.07 24.19 -6.22
C VAL A 343 8.51 23.98 -7.66
N VAL A 344 8.85 22.76 -8.02
CA VAL A 344 9.19 22.37 -9.40
C VAL A 344 8.01 21.63 -10.02
N THR A 345 7.65 21.99 -11.23
CA THR A 345 6.69 21.26 -12.07
C THR A 345 7.18 21.18 -13.50
N THR A 346 6.47 20.46 -14.35
CA THR A 346 6.80 20.32 -15.77
C THR A 346 5.69 20.77 -16.69
N LEU A 347 6.06 21.14 -17.92
CA LEU A 347 5.16 21.22 -19.07
C LEU A 347 5.67 20.26 -20.17
N PRO A 348 4.81 19.35 -20.69
CA PRO A 348 3.46 19.06 -20.16
C PRO A 348 3.52 18.56 -18.71
N PHE A 349 2.37 18.56 -18.01
CA PHE A 349 2.27 17.95 -16.69
C PHE A 349 2.60 16.45 -16.77
N LEU A 350 3.20 15.91 -15.71
CA LEU A 350 3.66 14.52 -15.65
C LEU A 350 2.50 13.53 -15.59
N VAL A 351 1.40 13.91 -14.94
CA VAL A 351 0.20 13.09 -14.71
C VAL A 351 -1.06 13.86 -15.01
N GLY A 352 -2.17 13.15 -15.15
CA GLY A 352 -3.53 13.66 -15.17
C GLY A 352 -4.31 13.26 -13.92
N HIS A 353 -5.63 13.40 -13.98
CA HIS A 353 -6.57 13.04 -12.92
C HIS A 353 -7.78 12.33 -13.49
N HIS A 354 -8.23 11.25 -12.83
CA HIS A 354 -9.42 10.50 -13.23
C HIS A 354 -10.69 11.25 -12.84
N GLU A 355 -11.50 11.63 -13.83
CA GLU A 355 -12.75 12.39 -13.65
C GLU A 355 -13.98 11.53 -13.31
N GLU A 356 -13.96 10.28 -13.72
CA GLU A 356 -15.05 9.31 -13.50
C GLU A 356 -15.20 8.90 -12.04
N LEU A 357 -14.23 9.24 -11.19
CA LEU A 357 -14.20 8.86 -9.79
C LEU A 357 -14.86 9.91 -8.89
N HIS A 358 -15.46 9.44 -7.80
CA HIS A 358 -15.95 10.32 -6.75
C HIS A 358 -14.81 10.76 -5.82
N SER A 359 -14.78 12.05 -5.47
CA SER A 359 -13.88 12.55 -4.45
C SER A 359 -14.18 11.91 -3.10
N SER A 360 -13.19 11.24 -2.51
CA SER A 360 -13.29 10.71 -1.14
C SER A 360 -13.25 11.81 -0.07
N LEU A 361 -12.79 13.01 -0.43
CA LEU A 361 -12.68 14.18 0.46
C LEU A 361 -14.01 14.93 0.58
N TRP A 362 -14.65 15.18 -0.57
CA TRP A 362 -15.79 16.08 -0.68
C TRP A 362 -17.10 15.36 -0.99
N GLY A 363 -17.05 14.06 -1.39
CA GLY A 363 -18.23 13.27 -1.75
C GLY A 363 -18.91 13.71 -3.05
N ILE A 364 -18.22 14.47 -3.90
CA ILE A 364 -18.70 14.98 -5.18
C ILE A 364 -17.99 14.26 -6.33
N GLN A 365 -18.61 14.28 -7.50
CA GLN A 365 -18.00 13.73 -8.71
C GLN A 365 -16.92 14.67 -9.26
N ASN A 366 -15.81 14.11 -9.72
CA ASN A 366 -14.63 14.86 -10.18
C ASN A 366 -14.76 15.45 -11.60
N SER A 367 -15.97 15.50 -12.17
CA SER A 367 -16.26 15.83 -13.58
C SER A 367 -15.81 17.22 -14.09
N GLN A 368 -15.30 18.08 -13.21
CA GLN A 368 -14.82 19.43 -13.58
C GLN A 368 -13.29 19.58 -13.50
N TYR A 369 -12.57 18.53 -13.07
CA TYR A 369 -11.13 18.66 -12.84
C TYR A 369 -10.31 18.81 -14.12
N ALA A 370 -10.70 18.20 -15.25
CA ALA A 370 -9.98 18.40 -16.52
C ALA A 370 -9.99 19.85 -16.98
N GLU A 371 -11.14 20.52 -16.89
CA GLU A 371 -11.23 21.95 -17.26
C GLU A 371 -10.39 22.83 -16.33
N ILE A 372 -10.42 22.54 -15.02
CA ILE A 372 -9.65 23.27 -14.00
C ILE A 372 -8.13 23.07 -14.25
N ILE A 373 -7.70 21.84 -14.48
CA ILE A 373 -6.29 21.50 -14.78
C ILE A 373 -5.83 22.14 -16.09
N ALA A 374 -6.65 22.06 -17.15
CA ALA A 374 -6.33 22.68 -18.44
C ALA A 374 -6.20 24.21 -18.32
N LYS A 375 -7.05 24.83 -17.53
CA LYS A 375 -6.95 26.27 -17.20
C LYS A 375 -5.66 26.57 -16.45
N ALA A 376 -5.33 25.80 -15.40
CA ALA A 376 -4.11 25.98 -14.62
C ALA A 376 -2.85 25.82 -15.51
N GLN A 377 -2.85 24.84 -16.44
CA GLN A 377 -1.76 24.67 -17.40
C GLN A 377 -1.63 25.90 -18.32
N SER A 378 -2.73 26.39 -18.89
CA SER A 378 -2.72 27.57 -19.76
C SER A 378 -2.23 28.82 -19.02
N GLU A 379 -2.62 29.02 -17.76
CA GLU A 379 -2.15 30.11 -16.91
C GLU A 379 -0.64 29.99 -16.62
N LEU A 380 -0.15 28.76 -16.35
CA LEU A 380 1.28 28.50 -16.15
C LEU A 380 2.07 28.82 -17.41
N GLU A 381 1.61 28.36 -18.58
CA GLU A 381 2.24 28.68 -19.87
C GLU A 381 2.32 30.18 -20.14
N ALA A 382 1.26 30.92 -19.81
CA ALA A 382 1.26 32.38 -19.96
C ALA A 382 2.30 33.04 -19.04
N LYS A 383 2.40 32.59 -17.76
CA LYS A 383 3.41 33.06 -16.80
C LYS A 383 4.84 32.73 -17.25
N VAL A 384 5.07 31.54 -17.81
CA VAL A 384 6.38 31.16 -18.38
C VAL A 384 6.76 32.06 -19.53
N ARG A 385 5.86 32.28 -20.50
CA ARG A 385 6.11 33.22 -21.61
C ARG A 385 6.46 34.63 -21.14
N ALA A 386 5.74 35.15 -20.15
CA ALA A 386 6.02 36.45 -19.56
C ALA A 386 7.40 36.51 -18.88
N PHE A 387 7.77 35.45 -18.15
CA PHE A 387 9.07 35.34 -17.51
C PHE A 387 10.22 35.36 -18.52
N GLU A 388 10.13 34.57 -19.61
CA GLU A 388 11.14 34.50 -20.66
C GLU A 388 11.30 35.81 -21.44
N GLN A 389 10.18 36.50 -21.72
CA GLN A 389 10.20 37.82 -22.34
C GLN A 389 10.93 38.84 -21.48
N ASN A 390 10.64 38.88 -20.19
CA ASN A 390 11.31 39.80 -19.25
C ASN A 390 12.81 39.49 -19.12
N ALA A 391 13.19 38.21 -19.07
CA ALA A 391 14.58 37.79 -19.02
C ALA A 391 15.35 38.25 -20.27
N SER A 392 14.72 38.14 -21.44
CA SER A 392 15.30 38.58 -22.72
C SER A 392 15.47 40.12 -22.79
N CYS A 393 14.57 40.87 -22.19
CA CYS A 393 14.65 42.33 -22.15
C CYS A 393 15.73 42.89 -21.19
N HIS A 394 16.13 42.07 -20.16
CA HIS A 394 17.11 42.52 -19.15
C HIS A 394 18.52 41.94 -19.38
N GLY A 395 18.79 41.23 -20.46
CA GLY A 395 20.14 40.84 -20.92
C GLY A 395 20.85 39.84 -19.98
N VAL A 396 20.11 39.06 -19.23
CA VAL A 396 20.65 37.94 -18.43
C VAL A 396 20.55 36.69 -19.31
N THR A 397 21.60 36.39 -20.07
CA THR A 397 21.85 35.10 -20.73
C THR A 397 22.63 34.19 -19.81
#